data_6f081d5cc3bd075208b53e292571896c
#
_entry.id   6f081d5cc3bd075208b53e292571896c
#
_cell.length_a   1.000
_cell.length_b   1.000
_cell.length_c   1.000
_cell.angle_alpha   90.00
_cell.angle_beta   90.00
_cell.angle_gamma   90.00
#
_symmetry.space_group_name_H-M   'P 1'
#
loop_
_entity.id
_entity.type
_entity.pdbx_description
1 polymer ?
#
loop_
_entity_poly.entity_id
_entity_poly.type
_entity_poly.pdbx_seq_one_letter_code
_entity_poly.pdbx_strand_id
1 'polypeptide(L)'
;MKQTKIQMLLLFAAITCTGAVFAGGDHHGGHHHAEDGSAIGQPGAPGSIHRTIAVTMSDNMQFTPSQISVKQGETVRFSVNNKGQVKHELSLGTQKELLAHLELMKKFPGMEHDEPNQLTLAPGQQGEIVWQFTKAGIVNFACLMPGHYEAGMKGAIKVSKKSIDSK
;
A
#
# COMPACT_ATOMS: atom_id res chain seq x y z
N MET A 1 9.16 43.83 -59.55
CA MET A 1 10.32 44.73 -59.72
C MET A 1 10.38 45.65 -58.53
N LYS A 2 11.60 45.90 -58.01
CA LYS A 2 11.99 46.74 -56.87
C LYS A 2 11.67 46.22 -55.49
N GLN A 3 12.69 45.59 -54.91
CA GLN A 3 12.82 45.24 -53.51
C GLN A 3 13.16 46.51 -52.70
N THR A 4 12.45 46.72 -51.61
CA THR A 4 12.81 47.74 -50.63
C THR A 4 13.20 47.02 -49.32
N LYS A 5 14.49 47.01 -49.04
CA LYS A 5 15.06 46.51 -47.80
C LYS A 5 14.83 47.54 -46.71
N ILE A 6 14.07 47.16 -45.67
CA ILE A 6 13.98 47.93 -44.42
C ILE A 6 14.83 47.20 -43.39
N GLN A 7 15.97 47.81 -43.05
CA GLN A 7 16.81 47.42 -41.92
C GLN A 7 16.17 47.98 -40.65
N MET A 8 15.72 47.07 -39.76
CA MET A 8 15.21 47.45 -38.45
C MET A 8 16.30 47.16 -37.39
N LEU A 9 16.77 48.23 -36.80
CA LEU A 9 17.80 48.30 -35.79
C LEU A 9 17.22 47.77 -34.47
N LEU A 10 17.74 46.63 -33.95
CA LEU A 10 17.34 46.07 -32.66
C LEU A 10 18.19 46.70 -31.55
N LEU A 11 17.57 47.51 -30.71
CA LEU A 11 18.11 47.96 -29.44
C LEU A 11 18.00 46.81 -28.41
N PHE A 12 19.13 46.32 -27.93
CA PHE A 12 19.20 45.42 -26.80
C PHE A 12 19.04 46.20 -25.49
N ALA A 13 17.90 46.09 -24.83
CA ALA A 13 17.76 46.52 -23.46
C ALA A 13 18.05 45.32 -22.53
N ALA A 14 19.16 45.36 -21.81
CA ALA A 14 19.52 44.41 -20.79
C ALA A 14 18.65 44.68 -19.53
N ILE A 15 17.64 43.82 -19.28
CA ILE A 15 16.91 43.82 -18.02
C ILE A 15 17.59 42.83 -17.09
N THR A 16 18.29 43.34 -16.08
CA THR A 16 18.81 42.56 -14.95
C THR A 16 17.65 42.23 -14.03
N CYS A 17 17.13 41.01 -14.14
CA CYS A 17 16.12 40.49 -13.23
C CYS A 17 16.83 39.89 -12.01
N THR A 18 16.83 40.59 -10.87
CA THR A 18 17.22 40.04 -9.57
C THR A 18 16.20 39.02 -9.15
N GLY A 19 16.54 37.74 -9.29
CA GLY A 19 15.71 36.63 -8.87
C GLY A 19 15.61 36.57 -7.33
N ALA A 20 14.41 36.81 -6.80
CA ALA A 20 14.08 36.44 -5.43
C ALA A 20 14.03 34.90 -5.35
N VAL A 21 14.93 34.33 -4.55
CA VAL A 21 14.92 32.91 -4.23
C VAL A 21 13.75 32.68 -3.27
N PHE A 22 12.60 32.22 -3.79
CA PHE A 22 11.57 31.63 -2.96
C PHE A 22 12.07 30.26 -2.52
N ALA A 23 12.42 30.14 -1.26
CA ALA A 23 12.55 28.84 -0.61
C ALA A 23 11.15 28.21 -0.57
N GLY A 24 10.84 27.40 -1.58
CA GLY A 24 9.69 26.54 -1.59
C GLY A 24 9.89 25.48 -0.49
N GLY A 25 9.15 25.60 0.62
CA GLY A 25 9.09 24.55 1.61
C GLY A 25 8.44 23.31 0.97
N ASP A 26 9.23 22.26 0.83
CA ASP A 26 8.75 20.93 0.52
C ASP A 26 7.86 20.44 1.66
N HIS A 27 6.57 20.66 1.54
CA HIS A 27 5.58 19.92 2.31
C HIS A 27 5.43 18.53 1.69
N HIS A 28 6.48 17.72 1.77
CA HIS A 28 6.34 16.28 1.77
C HIS A 28 5.69 15.92 3.10
N GLY A 29 4.35 15.94 3.13
CA GLY A 29 3.55 15.29 4.15
C GLY A 29 3.67 13.78 4.00
N GLY A 30 4.89 13.26 3.97
CA GLY A 30 5.18 11.87 4.16
C GLY A 30 4.88 11.60 5.63
N HIS A 31 3.76 10.96 5.91
CA HIS A 31 3.58 10.28 7.18
C HIS A 31 4.64 9.18 7.24
N HIS A 32 5.85 9.57 7.68
CA HIS A 32 6.87 8.61 8.08
C HIS A 32 6.33 7.85 9.30
N HIS A 33 5.55 6.81 9.07
CA HIS A 33 5.44 5.70 10.01
C HIS A 33 6.73 4.86 9.93
N ALA A 34 7.87 5.55 9.93
CA ALA A 34 9.17 4.94 10.10
C ALA A 34 9.35 4.75 11.60
N GLU A 35 8.98 3.62 12.10
CA GLU A 35 9.53 2.93 13.27
C GLU A 35 8.67 1.72 13.69
N ASP A 36 7.39 1.64 13.29
CA ASP A 36 6.52 0.52 13.68
C ASP A 36 6.15 -0.42 12.50
N GLY A 37 6.47 -0.06 11.26
CA GLY A 37 6.35 -0.95 10.09
C GLY A 37 7.08 -2.27 10.27
N SER A 38 8.01 -2.33 11.23
CA SER A 38 8.68 -3.54 11.65
C SER A 38 7.80 -4.50 12.47
N ALA A 39 6.62 -4.12 12.96
CA ALA A 39 5.76 -4.98 13.77
C ALA A 39 5.10 -6.07 12.93
N ILE A 40 4.70 -5.74 11.69
CA ILE A 40 4.08 -6.69 10.77
C ILE A 40 5.05 -7.22 9.70
N GLY A 41 6.25 -6.66 9.61
CA GLY A 41 7.22 -6.97 8.56
C GLY A 41 7.43 -5.82 7.58
N GLN A 42 7.72 -6.14 6.33
CA GLN A 42 8.05 -5.16 5.29
C GLN A 42 7.69 -5.68 3.90
N PRO A 43 7.60 -4.81 2.89
CA PRO A 43 7.45 -5.23 1.50
C PRO A 43 8.55 -6.23 1.10
N GLY A 44 8.16 -7.32 0.47
CA GLY A 44 9.07 -8.37 0.02
C GLY A 44 9.57 -8.12 -1.39
N ALA A 45 10.82 -8.51 -1.69
CA ALA A 45 11.34 -8.47 -3.05
C ALA A 45 10.78 -9.64 -3.88
N PRO A 46 10.36 -9.42 -5.14
CA PRO A 46 9.83 -10.49 -6.00
C PRO A 46 10.77 -11.70 -6.19
N GLY A 47 12.09 -11.47 -6.15
CA GLY A 47 13.10 -12.53 -6.28
C GLY A 47 13.32 -13.38 -5.02
N SER A 48 12.73 -13.02 -3.88
CA SER A 48 12.89 -13.72 -2.59
C SER A 48 11.63 -14.41 -2.09
N ILE A 49 10.65 -14.64 -2.96
CA ILE A 49 9.38 -15.28 -2.60
C ILE A 49 9.61 -16.76 -2.27
N HIS A 50 9.27 -17.16 -1.04
CA HIS A 50 9.37 -18.55 -0.59
C HIS A 50 8.17 -19.39 -1.03
N ARG A 51 6.96 -18.78 -1.02
CA ARG A 51 5.74 -19.43 -1.50
C ARG A 51 4.65 -18.41 -1.83
N THR A 52 3.64 -18.90 -2.56
CA THR A 52 2.42 -18.15 -2.88
C THR A 52 1.25 -18.72 -2.07
N ILE A 53 0.43 -17.85 -1.52
CA ILE A 53 -0.82 -18.18 -0.83
C ILE A 53 -1.95 -17.53 -1.61
N ALA A 54 -2.89 -18.35 -2.10
CA ALA A 54 -4.09 -17.84 -2.72
C ALA A 54 -5.08 -17.37 -1.63
N VAL A 55 -5.61 -16.16 -1.79
CA VAL A 55 -6.62 -15.58 -0.90
C VAL A 55 -7.83 -15.17 -1.75
N THR A 56 -8.99 -15.64 -1.37
CA THR A 56 -10.25 -15.24 -2.02
C THR A 56 -11.02 -14.30 -1.09
N MET A 57 -11.56 -13.23 -1.67
CA MET A 57 -12.52 -12.31 -1.06
C MET A 57 -13.90 -12.56 -1.62
N SER A 58 -14.95 -12.50 -0.80
CA SER A 58 -16.32 -12.80 -1.21
C SER A 58 -17.37 -11.99 -0.44
N ASP A 59 -18.56 -11.86 -1.02
CA ASP A 59 -19.65 -11.03 -0.48
C ASP A 59 -20.33 -11.60 0.79
N ASN A 60 -19.94 -12.80 1.22
CA ASN A 60 -20.27 -13.28 2.57
C ASN A 60 -19.36 -12.67 3.66
N MET A 61 -18.60 -11.61 3.30
CA MET A 61 -17.71 -10.88 4.19
C MET A 61 -16.61 -11.75 4.79
N GLN A 62 -15.99 -12.59 3.96
CA GLN A 62 -14.95 -13.52 4.38
C GLN A 62 -13.74 -13.50 3.46
N PHE A 63 -12.59 -13.76 4.06
CA PHE A 63 -11.37 -14.19 3.37
C PHE A 63 -11.26 -15.72 3.45
N THR A 64 -10.82 -16.33 2.37
CA THR A 64 -10.52 -17.75 2.34
C THR A 64 -9.10 -17.96 1.82
N PRO A 65 -8.15 -18.46 2.66
CA PRO A 65 -8.31 -18.74 4.10
C PRO A 65 -8.35 -17.48 4.97
N SER A 66 -9.01 -17.53 6.13
CA SER A 66 -9.01 -16.47 7.14
C SER A 66 -7.93 -16.65 8.22
N GLN A 67 -7.30 -17.83 8.27
CA GLN A 67 -6.18 -18.15 9.16
C GLN A 67 -5.02 -18.69 8.34
N ILE A 68 -3.86 -18.05 8.49
CA ILE A 68 -2.66 -18.36 7.75
C ILE A 68 -1.52 -18.57 8.74
N SER A 69 -0.61 -19.50 8.43
CA SER A 69 0.61 -19.71 9.21
C SER A 69 1.83 -19.49 8.33
N VAL A 70 2.78 -18.70 8.81
CA VAL A 70 4.05 -18.42 8.16
C VAL A 70 5.21 -18.53 9.16
N LYS A 71 6.44 -18.53 8.68
CA LYS A 71 7.65 -18.51 9.51
C LYS A 71 8.28 -17.13 9.51
N GLN A 72 8.90 -16.77 10.61
CA GLN A 72 9.73 -15.56 10.67
C GLN A 72 10.85 -15.62 9.62
N GLY A 73 11.04 -14.53 8.88
CA GLY A 73 11.94 -14.39 7.74
C GLY A 73 11.33 -14.82 6.40
N GLU A 74 10.16 -15.44 6.40
CA GLU A 74 9.48 -15.88 5.19
C GLU A 74 8.95 -14.70 4.39
N THR A 75 9.16 -14.70 3.07
CA THR A 75 8.54 -13.81 2.11
C THR A 75 7.43 -14.56 1.39
N VAL A 76 6.22 -14.04 1.49
CA VAL A 76 5.02 -14.66 0.91
C VAL A 76 4.44 -13.74 -0.15
N ARG A 77 4.06 -14.32 -1.29
CA ARG A 77 3.16 -13.69 -2.24
C ARG A 77 1.72 -14.07 -1.90
N PHE A 78 0.89 -13.11 -1.58
CA PHE A 78 -0.55 -13.29 -1.52
C PHE A 78 -1.13 -13.02 -2.90
N SER A 79 -1.64 -14.06 -3.56
CA SER A 79 -2.40 -13.94 -4.80
C SER A 79 -3.87 -13.78 -4.43
N VAL A 80 -4.38 -12.57 -4.54
CA VAL A 80 -5.71 -12.18 -4.05
C VAL A 80 -6.68 -12.12 -5.21
N ASN A 81 -7.86 -12.71 -5.01
CA ASN A 81 -8.94 -12.73 -6.00
C ASN A 81 -10.25 -12.26 -5.35
N ASN A 82 -10.85 -11.22 -5.89
CA ASN A 82 -12.19 -10.80 -5.52
C ASN A 82 -13.22 -11.60 -6.35
N LYS A 83 -13.85 -12.60 -5.73
CA LYS A 83 -14.94 -13.40 -6.32
C LYS A 83 -16.34 -12.84 -6.01
N GLY A 84 -16.42 -11.72 -5.29
CA GLY A 84 -17.66 -11.03 -4.97
C GLY A 84 -18.14 -10.13 -6.10
N GLN A 85 -19.28 -9.49 -5.88
CA GLN A 85 -19.91 -8.51 -6.76
C GLN A 85 -19.70 -7.08 -6.27
N VAL A 86 -19.09 -6.90 -5.09
CA VAL A 86 -18.72 -5.59 -4.54
C VAL A 86 -17.20 -5.45 -4.44
N LYS A 87 -16.75 -4.22 -4.27
CA LYS A 87 -15.32 -3.90 -4.05
C LYS A 87 -14.90 -4.43 -2.67
N HIS A 88 -13.78 -5.12 -2.62
CA HIS A 88 -13.16 -5.62 -1.39
C HIS A 88 -11.70 -5.17 -1.29
N GLU A 89 -11.20 -5.16 -0.08
CA GLU A 89 -9.83 -4.78 0.24
C GLU A 89 -9.16 -5.86 1.10
N LEU A 90 -7.87 -6.06 0.90
CA LEU A 90 -6.99 -6.79 1.80
C LEU A 90 -5.94 -5.81 2.34
N SER A 91 -6.03 -5.44 3.61
CA SER A 91 -5.04 -4.64 4.33
C SER A 91 -4.36 -5.48 5.40
N LEU A 92 -3.01 -5.53 5.40
CA LEU A 92 -2.20 -6.13 6.46
C LEU A 92 -1.86 -5.08 7.50
N GLY A 93 -1.95 -5.42 8.78
CA GLY A 93 -1.62 -4.49 9.86
C GLY A 93 -1.60 -5.17 11.24
N THR A 94 -1.17 -4.43 12.24
CA THR A 94 -1.52 -4.75 13.62
C THR A 94 -3.00 -4.46 13.83
N GLN A 95 -3.59 -5.07 14.85
CA GLN A 95 -4.99 -4.80 15.22
C GLN A 95 -5.24 -3.29 15.44
N LYS A 96 -4.27 -2.60 16.07
CA LYS A 96 -4.34 -1.17 16.36
C LYS A 96 -4.35 -0.33 15.08
N GLU A 97 -3.46 -0.63 14.14
CA GLU A 97 -3.36 0.08 12.85
C GLU A 97 -4.62 -0.11 12.02
N LEU A 98 -5.11 -1.34 11.89
CA LEU A 98 -6.32 -1.63 11.13
C LEU A 98 -7.55 -0.91 11.72
N LEU A 99 -7.68 -0.85 13.05
CA LEU A 99 -8.78 -0.12 13.69
C LEU A 99 -8.64 1.40 13.50
N ALA A 100 -7.44 1.95 13.58
CA ALA A 100 -7.19 3.36 13.32
C ALA A 100 -7.54 3.73 11.86
N HIS A 101 -7.13 2.90 10.91
CA HIS A 101 -7.44 3.07 9.50
C HIS A 101 -8.95 2.93 9.23
N LEU A 102 -9.63 1.97 9.87
CA LEU A 102 -11.08 1.81 9.79
C LEU A 102 -11.83 3.09 10.17
N GLU A 103 -11.41 3.74 11.27
CA GLU A 103 -12.00 5.01 11.69
C GLU A 103 -11.73 6.15 10.70
N LEU A 104 -10.59 6.12 10.03
CA LEU A 104 -10.28 7.07 8.95
C LEU A 104 -11.19 6.83 7.73
N MET A 105 -11.36 5.57 7.30
CA MET A 105 -12.21 5.20 6.18
C MET A 105 -13.70 5.51 6.42
N LYS A 106 -14.16 5.46 7.67
CA LYS A 106 -15.53 5.91 8.02
C LYS A 106 -15.72 7.41 7.79
N LYS A 107 -14.68 8.21 8.01
CA LYS A 107 -14.71 9.66 7.79
C LYS A 107 -14.54 10.03 6.33
N PHE A 108 -13.75 9.26 5.59
CA PHE A 108 -13.35 9.52 4.22
C PHE A 108 -13.50 8.27 3.34
N PRO A 109 -14.73 7.81 3.09
CA PRO A 109 -14.97 6.49 2.46
C PRO A 109 -14.51 6.39 1.00
N GLY A 110 -14.21 7.50 0.36
CA GLY A 110 -13.67 7.55 -1.02
C GLY A 110 -12.16 7.73 -1.09
N MET A 111 -11.45 7.72 0.04
CA MET A 111 -10.00 7.87 0.03
C MET A 111 -9.37 6.58 -0.51
N GLU A 112 -8.57 6.72 -1.57
CA GLU A 112 -7.76 5.62 -2.10
C GLU A 112 -6.34 5.73 -1.55
N HIS A 113 -5.78 4.59 -1.17
CA HIS A 113 -4.42 4.48 -0.65
C HIS A 113 -3.65 3.51 -1.53
N ASP A 114 -2.42 3.85 -1.84
CA ASP A 114 -1.47 3.00 -2.56
C ASP A 114 -0.34 2.60 -1.59
N GLU A 115 -0.68 1.74 -0.64
CA GLU A 115 0.25 1.26 0.36
C GLU A 115 0.68 -0.18 0.04
N PRO A 116 1.96 -0.54 0.20
CA PRO A 116 2.46 -1.86 -0.20
C PRO A 116 1.88 -3.03 0.59
N ASN A 117 1.26 -2.78 1.75
CA ASN A 117 0.54 -3.76 2.58
C ASN A 117 -0.96 -3.79 2.33
N GLN A 118 -1.45 -3.10 1.29
CA GLN A 118 -2.88 -2.95 1.00
C GLN A 118 -3.17 -3.19 -0.47
N LEU A 119 -4.32 -3.77 -0.76
CA LEU A 119 -4.78 -4.04 -2.12
C LEU A 119 -6.31 -3.96 -2.18
N THR A 120 -6.82 -3.04 -2.98
CA THR A 120 -8.26 -2.90 -3.24
C THR A 120 -8.59 -3.46 -4.62
N LEU A 121 -9.59 -4.35 -4.69
CA LEU A 121 -10.00 -5.02 -5.93
C LEU A 121 -11.49 -4.82 -6.21
N ALA A 122 -11.80 -4.42 -7.43
CA ALA A 122 -13.18 -4.43 -7.94
C ALA A 122 -13.66 -5.89 -8.18
N PRO A 123 -14.97 -6.11 -8.39
CA PRO A 123 -15.52 -7.43 -8.71
C PRO A 123 -14.76 -8.15 -9.82
N GLY A 124 -14.39 -9.40 -9.59
CA GLY A 124 -13.69 -10.26 -10.54
C GLY A 124 -12.20 -9.93 -10.75
N GLN A 125 -11.68 -8.87 -10.13
CA GLN A 125 -10.27 -8.51 -10.24
C GLN A 125 -9.36 -9.40 -9.37
N GLN A 126 -8.11 -9.47 -9.80
CA GLN A 126 -7.02 -10.14 -9.11
C GLN A 126 -5.84 -9.18 -8.93
N GLY A 127 -5.07 -9.42 -7.88
CA GLY A 127 -3.85 -8.67 -7.60
C GLY A 127 -2.96 -9.41 -6.62
N GLU A 128 -1.86 -8.80 -6.22
CA GLU A 128 -0.93 -9.45 -5.31
C GLU A 128 -0.34 -8.47 -4.29
N ILE A 129 -0.02 -9.01 -3.11
CA ILE A 129 0.83 -8.37 -2.11
C ILE A 129 2.03 -9.30 -1.89
N VAL A 130 3.24 -8.77 -1.97
CA VAL A 130 4.47 -9.51 -1.61
C VAL A 130 4.98 -8.96 -0.28
N TRP A 131 4.98 -9.80 0.76
CA TRP A 131 5.29 -9.37 2.13
C TRP A 131 6.29 -10.28 2.81
N GLN A 132 7.28 -9.68 3.47
CA GLN A 132 8.27 -10.39 4.29
C GLN A 132 7.94 -10.25 5.78
N PHE A 133 7.77 -11.37 6.47
CA PHE A 133 7.46 -11.42 7.91
C PHE A 133 8.73 -11.42 8.73
N THR A 134 9.16 -10.27 9.21
CA THR A 134 10.46 -10.10 9.90
C THR A 134 10.41 -10.45 11.39
N LYS A 135 9.23 -10.45 12.01
CA LYS A 135 9.04 -10.72 13.45
C LYS A 135 8.01 -11.82 13.67
N ALA A 136 8.25 -12.65 14.68
CA ALA A 136 7.26 -13.62 15.15
C ALA A 136 6.12 -12.90 15.90
N GLY A 137 4.89 -13.38 15.76
CA GLY A 137 3.72 -12.78 16.38
C GLY A 137 2.46 -13.00 15.56
N ILE A 138 1.50 -12.11 15.72
CA ILE A 138 0.25 -12.10 14.93
C ILE A 138 0.26 -10.85 14.05
N VAL A 139 0.10 -11.04 12.76
CA VAL A 139 -0.24 -10.02 11.79
C VAL A 139 -1.70 -10.19 11.41
N ASN A 140 -2.50 -9.14 11.52
CA ASN A 140 -3.90 -9.19 11.15
C ASN A 140 -4.08 -8.74 9.71
N PHE A 141 -5.20 -9.15 9.12
CA PHE A 141 -5.65 -8.58 7.86
C PHE A 141 -7.17 -8.38 7.88
N ALA A 142 -7.63 -7.36 7.16
CA ALA A 142 -9.02 -6.99 7.15
C ALA A 142 -9.43 -6.32 5.84
N CYS A 143 -10.74 -6.30 5.57
CA CYS A 143 -11.35 -5.40 4.62
C CYS A 143 -11.89 -4.19 5.39
N LEU A 144 -11.38 -2.99 5.07
CA LEU A 144 -11.73 -1.75 5.76
C LEU A 144 -12.76 -0.93 4.97
N MET A 145 -13.33 -1.51 3.93
CA MET A 145 -14.51 -0.94 3.26
C MET A 145 -15.65 -0.79 4.26
N PRO A 146 -16.46 0.30 4.16
CA PRO A 146 -17.52 0.58 5.13
C PRO A 146 -18.44 -0.63 5.38
N GLY A 147 -18.57 -1.04 6.64
CA GLY A 147 -19.42 -2.14 7.07
C GLY A 147 -18.81 -3.56 6.95
N HIS A 148 -17.74 -3.74 6.15
CA HIS A 148 -17.18 -5.08 5.90
C HIS A 148 -16.43 -5.64 7.12
N TYR A 149 -15.68 -4.80 7.81
CA TYR A 149 -14.98 -5.18 9.03
C TYR A 149 -15.95 -5.61 10.14
N GLU A 150 -17.01 -4.84 10.33
CA GLU A 150 -18.07 -5.10 11.31
C GLU A 150 -18.84 -6.38 10.99
N ALA A 151 -19.02 -6.67 9.70
CA ALA A 151 -19.63 -7.93 9.22
C ALA A 151 -18.71 -9.15 9.36
N GLY A 152 -17.46 -8.95 9.82
CA GLY A 152 -16.54 -10.05 10.13
C GLY A 152 -15.47 -10.31 9.07
N MET A 153 -15.32 -9.45 8.06
CA MET A 153 -14.32 -9.62 7.00
C MET A 153 -12.90 -9.31 7.51
N LYS A 154 -12.33 -10.28 8.23
CA LYS A 154 -11.01 -10.20 8.86
C LYS A 154 -10.38 -11.57 9.02
N GLY A 155 -9.06 -11.59 9.20
CA GLY A 155 -8.29 -12.81 9.41
C GLY A 155 -6.98 -12.53 10.14
N ALA A 156 -6.20 -13.58 10.33
CA ALA A 156 -4.94 -13.50 11.04
C ALA A 156 -3.86 -14.38 10.40
N ILE A 157 -2.64 -13.91 10.46
CA ILE A 157 -1.42 -14.61 10.05
C ILE A 157 -0.59 -14.86 11.30
N LYS A 158 -0.44 -16.12 11.68
CA LYS A 158 0.44 -16.53 12.77
C LYS A 158 1.87 -16.66 12.22
N VAL A 159 2.76 -15.80 12.66
CA VAL A 159 4.18 -15.83 12.34
C VAL A 159 4.89 -16.61 13.45
N SER A 160 5.31 -17.84 13.17
CA SER A 160 6.09 -18.67 14.10
C SER A 160 7.54 -18.25 14.09
N LYS A 161 8.24 -18.40 15.22
CA LYS A 161 9.69 -18.22 15.27
C LYS A 161 10.39 -19.15 14.27
N LYS A 162 11.46 -18.68 13.67
CA LYS A 162 12.34 -19.53 12.88
C LYS A 162 12.89 -20.63 13.78
N SER A 163 12.71 -21.90 13.41
CA SER A 163 13.36 -23.00 14.11
C SER A 163 14.88 -22.80 14.02
N ILE A 164 15.54 -22.74 15.15
CA ILE A 164 17.00 -22.87 15.19
C ILE A 164 17.22 -24.37 15.09
N ASP A 165 17.50 -24.88 13.90
CA ASP A 165 17.96 -26.25 13.76
C ASP A 165 19.27 -26.32 14.50
N SER A 166 19.25 -26.95 15.70
CA SER A 166 20.45 -27.35 16.44
C SER A 166 21.17 -28.39 15.59
N LYS A 167 22.31 -27.97 15.06
CA LYS A 167 23.26 -28.80 14.35
C LYS A 167 24.01 -29.68 15.34
#